data_89147c3d912f1e0f1972b0f93e51b1ef
#
_entry.id   89147c3d912f1e0f1972b0f93e51b1ef
#
_cell.length_a   1.000
_cell.length_b   1.000
_cell.length_c   1.000
_cell.angle_alpha   90.00
_cell.angle_beta   90.00
_cell.angle_gamma   90.00
#
_symmetry.space_group_name_H-M   'P 1'
#
loop_
_entity.id
_entity.type
_entity.pdbx_description
1 polymer ?
#
loop_
_entity_poly.entity_id
_entity_poly.type
_entity_poly.pdbx_seq_one_letter_code
_entity_poly.pdbx_strand_id
1 'polypeptide(L)'
;MKNTEEKEIFRDRISTVNKEGQRNWVYALKPKGIFYNYRIALAFLYFIVFFSLPFIKVNGEPFLMLNIVEGKFIWFSKIFWPQDFFIFAIAMITFIVFIILFTIIYGRLFCGWVCPQTVFMEFIFRPIEWLIEGSPNSQKKLKAEGWTANKIIRKTLKHTLYLLISFAIAHTFLAYILGIDHVVKIIREPLADHLVLLSGLIIFTLLFYGVFAFVREIVCTTICPYGRLQSVMTDKNTMQISYDYHRGEPRGRFR
;
A
#
# COMPACT_ATOMS: atom_id res chain seq x y z
N MET A 1 13.58 40.35 0.41
CA MET A 1 14.57 39.29 0.04
C MET A 1 14.55 38.08 0.99
N LYS A 2 14.41 38.22 2.32
CA LYS A 2 14.31 37.06 3.26
C LYS A 2 13.14 36.08 2.99
N ASN A 3 12.01 36.59 2.48
CA ASN A 3 10.83 35.74 2.21
C ASN A 3 10.95 34.81 0.99
N THR A 4 11.88 35.07 0.09
CA THR A 4 12.08 34.27 -1.13
C THR A 4 12.95 33.06 -0.83
N GLU A 5 14.00 33.22 -0.05
CA GLU A 5 14.88 32.12 0.37
C GLU A 5 14.18 31.11 1.29
N GLU A 6 13.30 31.58 2.22
CA GLU A 6 12.48 30.65 3.02
C GLU A 6 11.45 29.86 2.19
N LYS A 7 10.94 30.43 1.09
CA LYS A 7 10.02 29.75 0.17
C LYS A 7 10.70 28.68 -0.66
N GLU A 8 11.94 28.91 -1.10
CA GLU A 8 12.74 27.93 -1.84
C GLU A 8 13.15 26.76 -0.96
N ILE A 9 13.56 27.00 0.28
CA ILE A 9 13.93 25.97 1.25
C ILE A 9 12.74 25.03 1.58
N PHE A 10 11.49 25.49 1.46
CA PHE A 10 10.30 24.66 1.69
C PHE A 10 10.02 23.71 0.52
N ARG A 11 10.33 24.07 -0.71
CA ARG A 11 10.16 23.23 -1.91
C ARG A 11 11.13 22.05 -1.95
N ASP A 12 12.36 22.24 -1.47
CA ASP A 12 13.42 21.25 -1.55
C ASP A 12 13.39 20.24 -0.39
N ARG A 13 12.44 20.37 0.55
CA ARG A 13 12.33 19.46 1.69
C ARG A 13 11.33 18.34 1.45
N ILE A 14 11.83 17.13 1.56
CA ILE A 14 10.95 15.95 1.67
C ILE A 14 10.19 16.05 3.00
N SER A 15 8.85 16.09 2.94
CA SER A 15 7.97 16.24 4.12
C SER A 15 8.16 15.16 5.19
N THR A 16 8.76 14.04 4.83
CA THR A 16 8.99 12.87 5.70
C THR A 16 10.32 12.90 6.44
N VAL A 17 11.20 13.90 6.18
CA VAL A 17 12.54 13.98 6.76
C VAL A 17 12.79 15.39 7.31
N ASN A 18 13.37 15.50 8.51
CA ASN A 18 13.79 16.75 9.12
C ASN A 18 15.13 17.25 8.52
N LYS A 19 15.52 18.50 8.83
CA LYS A 19 16.81 19.08 8.42
C LYS A 19 18.02 18.26 8.82
N GLU A 20 17.89 17.49 9.88
CA GLU A 20 18.94 16.62 10.47
C GLU A 20 18.95 15.20 9.88
N GLY A 21 18.16 14.95 8.79
CA GLY A 21 18.03 13.61 8.20
C GLY A 21 17.15 12.65 9.01
N GLN A 22 16.58 13.07 10.13
CA GLN A 22 15.72 12.23 10.95
C GLN A 22 14.32 12.13 10.35
N ARG A 23 13.69 10.98 10.51
CA ARG A 23 12.35 10.71 10.04
C ARG A 23 11.30 11.55 10.77
N ASN A 24 10.50 12.26 10.01
CA ASN A 24 9.32 12.93 10.52
C ASN A 24 8.09 12.00 10.40
N TRP A 25 7.52 11.60 11.53
CA TRP A 25 6.34 10.72 11.56
C TRP A 25 5.08 11.49 11.19
N VAL A 26 4.39 11.04 10.14
CA VAL A 26 3.16 11.67 9.67
C VAL A 26 1.96 11.13 10.43
N TYR A 27 1.31 11.97 11.20
CA TYR A 27 0.05 11.69 11.88
C TYR A 27 -1.11 12.16 11.00
N ALA A 28 -1.69 11.25 10.24
CA ALA A 28 -2.75 11.60 9.30
C ALA A 28 -4.09 11.82 10.02
N LEU A 29 -4.77 12.92 9.67
CA LEU A 29 -6.16 13.16 10.03
C LEU A 29 -7.07 12.21 9.24
N LYS A 30 -8.16 11.77 9.85
CA LYS A 30 -9.19 11.00 9.13
C LYS A 30 -9.87 11.93 8.12
N PRO A 31 -9.73 11.68 6.81
CA PRO A 31 -10.37 12.52 5.81
C PRO A 31 -11.89 12.40 5.90
N LYS A 32 -12.60 13.46 5.49
CA LYS A 32 -14.06 13.50 5.39
C LYS A 32 -14.44 14.08 4.03
N GLY A 33 -15.51 13.59 3.43
CA GLY A 33 -16.04 14.12 2.18
C GLY A 33 -16.52 13.06 1.22
N ILE A 34 -17.23 13.49 0.17
CA ILE A 34 -17.87 12.63 -0.82
C ILE A 34 -16.83 11.74 -1.54
N PHE A 35 -15.72 12.32 -1.99
CA PHE A 35 -14.65 11.57 -2.66
C PHE A 35 -14.00 10.52 -1.76
N TYR A 36 -13.91 10.77 -0.46
CA TYR A 36 -13.39 9.78 0.48
C TYR A 36 -14.34 8.59 0.60
N ASN A 37 -15.66 8.83 0.59
CA ASN A 37 -16.66 7.75 0.63
C ASN A 37 -16.59 6.90 -0.64
N TYR A 38 -16.42 7.50 -1.83
CA TYR A 38 -16.21 6.73 -3.06
C TYR A 38 -14.93 5.89 -3.02
N ARG A 39 -13.87 6.43 -2.45
CA ARG A 39 -12.62 5.67 -2.25
C ARG A 39 -12.81 4.49 -1.29
N ILE A 40 -13.59 4.64 -0.22
CA ILE A 40 -13.93 3.54 0.69
C ILE A 40 -14.71 2.45 -0.06
N ALA A 41 -15.73 2.81 -0.86
CA ALA A 41 -16.49 1.85 -1.64
C ALA A 41 -15.61 1.08 -2.64
N LEU A 42 -14.73 1.79 -3.35
CA LEU A 42 -13.77 1.18 -4.27
C LEU A 42 -12.78 0.27 -3.54
N ALA A 43 -12.26 0.69 -2.40
CA ALA A 43 -11.35 -0.11 -1.59
C ALA A 43 -12.03 -1.39 -1.06
N PHE A 44 -13.29 -1.29 -0.66
CA PHE A 44 -14.06 -2.45 -0.23
C PHE A 44 -14.25 -3.46 -1.37
N LEU A 45 -14.62 -2.98 -2.57
CA LEU A 45 -14.69 -3.81 -3.77
C LEU A 45 -13.33 -4.46 -4.07
N TYR A 46 -12.25 -3.69 -3.98
CA TYR A 46 -10.90 -4.20 -4.19
C TYR A 46 -10.55 -5.33 -3.21
N PHE A 47 -10.89 -5.19 -1.93
CA PHE A 47 -10.64 -6.25 -0.94
C PHE A 47 -11.50 -7.49 -1.17
N ILE A 48 -12.78 -7.32 -1.53
CA ILE A 48 -13.62 -8.46 -1.90
C ILE A 48 -12.98 -9.22 -3.06
N VAL A 49 -12.60 -8.54 -4.12
CA VAL A 49 -11.94 -9.14 -5.28
C VAL A 49 -10.64 -9.80 -4.86
N PHE A 50 -9.77 -9.10 -4.15
CA PHE A 50 -8.47 -9.59 -3.72
C PHE A 50 -8.55 -10.87 -2.88
N PHE A 51 -9.44 -10.91 -1.90
CA PHE A 51 -9.58 -12.08 -1.03
C PHE A 51 -10.42 -13.21 -1.63
N SER A 52 -11.35 -12.92 -2.54
CA SER A 52 -12.25 -13.94 -3.12
C SER A 52 -11.66 -14.66 -4.34
N LEU A 53 -10.88 -13.96 -5.18
CA LEU A 53 -10.37 -14.50 -6.44
C LEU A 53 -9.63 -15.85 -6.32
N PRO A 54 -8.77 -16.11 -5.32
CA PRO A 54 -8.07 -17.40 -5.20
C PRO A 54 -9.01 -18.58 -4.95
N PHE A 55 -10.22 -18.30 -4.40
CA PHE A 55 -11.22 -19.34 -4.10
C PHE A 55 -12.16 -19.64 -5.27
N ILE A 56 -12.19 -18.76 -6.28
CA ILE A 56 -13.05 -18.94 -7.45
C ILE A 56 -12.39 -19.92 -8.41
N LYS A 57 -13.06 -21.04 -8.67
CA LYS A 57 -12.65 -22.03 -9.67
C LYS A 57 -13.66 -22.06 -10.80
N VAL A 58 -13.16 -22.09 -12.03
CA VAL A 58 -13.96 -22.24 -13.24
C VAL A 58 -13.41 -23.42 -14.02
N ASN A 59 -14.26 -24.37 -14.35
CA ASN A 59 -13.89 -25.62 -15.03
C ASN A 59 -12.80 -26.46 -14.30
N GLY A 60 -12.76 -26.39 -12.95
CA GLY A 60 -11.77 -27.13 -12.15
C GLY A 60 -10.43 -26.42 -11.95
N GLU A 61 -10.14 -25.37 -12.71
CA GLU A 61 -8.92 -24.56 -12.58
C GLU A 61 -9.22 -23.25 -11.83
N PRO A 62 -8.26 -22.70 -11.07
CA PRO A 62 -8.42 -21.40 -10.42
C PRO A 62 -8.61 -20.29 -11.46
N PHE A 63 -9.42 -19.30 -11.15
CA PHE A 63 -9.71 -18.18 -12.06
C PHE A 63 -8.45 -17.36 -12.36
N LEU A 64 -7.58 -17.19 -11.36
CA LEU A 64 -6.32 -16.46 -11.48
C LEU A 64 -5.26 -17.16 -10.63
N MET A 65 -4.18 -17.63 -11.25
CA MET A 65 -3.03 -18.23 -10.58
C MET A 65 -1.74 -17.87 -11.33
N LEU A 66 -0.72 -17.53 -10.58
CA LEU A 66 0.60 -17.17 -11.08
C LEU A 66 1.63 -18.17 -10.55
N ASN A 67 1.53 -19.44 -10.95
CA ASN A 67 2.45 -20.46 -10.50
C ASN A 67 3.81 -20.31 -11.19
N ILE A 68 4.71 -19.61 -10.51
CA ILE A 68 6.07 -19.35 -11.01
C ILE A 68 6.91 -20.63 -10.94
N VAL A 69 6.63 -21.52 -9.98
CA VAL A 69 7.41 -22.75 -9.75
C VAL A 69 7.24 -23.75 -10.91
N GLU A 70 6.01 -23.89 -11.38
CA GLU A 70 5.68 -24.79 -12.51
C GLU A 70 5.64 -24.08 -13.86
N GLY A 71 5.82 -22.76 -13.88
CA GLY A 71 5.70 -21.95 -15.09
C GLY A 71 4.28 -21.90 -15.66
N LYS A 72 3.26 -22.19 -14.84
CA LYS A 72 1.85 -22.22 -15.25
C LYS A 72 1.16 -20.93 -14.84
N PHE A 73 0.81 -20.11 -15.82
CA PHE A 73 0.06 -18.87 -15.60
C PHE A 73 -1.39 -19.08 -16.01
N ILE A 74 -2.33 -18.88 -15.08
CA ILE A 74 -3.76 -18.99 -15.37
C ILE A 74 -4.37 -17.59 -15.27
N TRP A 75 -4.92 -17.10 -16.39
CA TRP A 75 -5.67 -15.86 -16.48
C TRP A 75 -7.05 -16.13 -17.07
N PHE A 76 -8.10 -15.75 -16.35
CA PHE A 76 -9.50 -16.01 -16.72
C PHE A 76 -9.72 -17.50 -17.09
N SER A 77 -9.20 -18.42 -16.25
CA SER A 77 -9.28 -19.88 -16.47
C SER A 77 -8.63 -20.39 -17.76
N LYS A 78 -7.84 -19.57 -18.44
CA LYS A 78 -7.01 -20.01 -19.58
C LYS A 78 -5.57 -20.17 -19.13
N ILE A 79 -4.99 -21.31 -19.47
CA ILE A 79 -3.61 -21.65 -19.13
C ILE A 79 -2.70 -21.03 -20.19
N PHE A 80 -1.77 -20.19 -19.73
CA PHE A 80 -0.68 -19.66 -20.54
C PHE A 80 0.61 -20.37 -20.18
N TRP A 81 1.29 -20.89 -21.17
CA TRP A 81 2.58 -21.52 -21.02
C TRP A 81 3.72 -20.52 -21.30
N PRO A 82 4.97 -20.80 -20.85
CA PRO A 82 6.11 -19.94 -21.14
C PRO A 82 6.35 -19.68 -22.64
N GLN A 83 5.81 -20.52 -23.51
CA GLN A 83 5.86 -20.36 -24.97
C GLN A 83 5.05 -19.15 -25.46
N ASP A 84 4.01 -18.74 -24.71
CA ASP A 84 3.15 -17.60 -25.03
C ASP A 84 3.70 -16.26 -24.48
N PHE A 85 4.99 -16.24 -24.09
CA PHE A 85 5.66 -15.09 -23.49
C PHE A 85 5.55 -13.82 -24.35
N PHE A 86 5.46 -13.94 -25.67
CA PHE A 86 5.31 -12.80 -26.57
C PHE A 86 4.02 -12.02 -26.33
N ILE A 87 2.90 -12.72 -26.13
CA ILE A 87 1.59 -12.09 -25.84
C ILE A 87 1.65 -11.38 -24.48
N PHE A 88 2.25 -12.03 -23.48
CA PHE A 88 2.45 -11.45 -22.16
C PHE A 88 3.34 -10.18 -22.22
N ALA A 89 4.42 -10.22 -23.00
CA ALA A 89 5.31 -9.07 -23.17
C ALA A 89 4.58 -7.86 -23.81
N ILE A 90 3.77 -8.09 -24.84
CA ILE A 90 2.97 -7.03 -25.47
C ILE A 90 1.95 -6.47 -24.48
N ALA A 91 1.25 -7.33 -23.73
CA ALA A 91 0.29 -6.88 -22.71
C ALA A 91 0.96 -6.05 -21.61
N MET A 92 2.15 -6.44 -21.14
CA MET A 92 2.94 -5.66 -20.18
C MET A 92 3.35 -4.29 -20.72
N ILE A 93 3.87 -4.23 -21.96
CA ILE A 93 4.26 -2.97 -22.58
C ILE A 93 3.03 -2.06 -22.73
N THR A 94 1.91 -2.60 -23.21
CA THR A 94 0.66 -1.85 -23.34
C THR A 94 0.18 -1.31 -21.99
N PHE A 95 0.27 -2.11 -20.94
CA PHE A 95 -0.09 -1.69 -19.59
C PHE A 95 0.83 -0.58 -19.06
N ILE A 96 2.13 -0.68 -19.30
CA ILE A 96 3.10 0.37 -18.91
C ILE A 96 2.79 1.68 -19.64
N VAL A 97 2.56 1.62 -20.96
CA VAL A 97 2.20 2.80 -21.77
C VAL A 97 0.89 3.41 -21.28
N PHE A 98 -0.11 2.58 -20.98
CA PHE A 98 -1.37 3.04 -20.40
C PHE A 98 -1.18 3.78 -19.07
N ILE A 99 -0.36 3.23 -18.16
CA ILE A 99 -0.06 3.89 -16.88
C ILE A 99 0.65 5.23 -17.10
N ILE A 100 1.59 5.32 -18.04
CA ILE A 100 2.31 6.55 -18.36
C ILE A 100 1.33 7.61 -18.88
N LEU A 101 0.51 7.28 -19.87
CA LEU A 101 -0.48 8.20 -20.44
C LEU A 101 -1.49 8.66 -19.38
N PHE A 102 -1.98 7.72 -18.57
CA PHE A 102 -2.91 8.04 -17.48
C PHE A 102 -2.28 8.99 -16.46
N THR A 103 -0.97 8.83 -16.18
CA THR A 103 -0.24 9.68 -15.23
C THR A 103 -0.06 11.09 -15.75
N ILE A 104 0.23 11.26 -17.02
CA ILE A 104 0.39 12.59 -17.64
C ILE A 104 -0.90 13.41 -17.52
N ILE A 105 -2.06 12.77 -17.71
CA ILE A 105 -3.36 13.44 -17.69
C ILE A 105 -3.85 13.67 -16.25
N TYR A 106 -3.89 12.60 -15.45
CA TYR A 106 -4.53 12.56 -14.13
C TYR A 106 -3.55 12.64 -12.95
N GLY A 107 -2.26 12.75 -13.22
CA GLY A 107 -1.24 12.87 -12.18
C GLY A 107 -1.26 11.70 -11.20
N ARG A 108 -1.43 12.01 -9.91
CA ARG A 108 -1.36 11.03 -8.81
C ARG A 108 -2.66 10.28 -8.53
N LEU A 109 -3.64 10.34 -9.42
CA LEU A 109 -4.93 9.69 -9.19
C LEU A 109 -4.77 8.18 -9.02
N PHE A 110 -3.99 7.52 -9.88
CA PHE A 110 -3.71 6.09 -9.81
C PHE A 110 -3.12 5.69 -8.45
N CYS A 111 -2.13 6.43 -7.95
CA CYS A 111 -1.53 6.16 -6.63
C CYS A 111 -2.53 6.31 -5.48
N GLY A 112 -3.47 7.23 -5.60
CA GLY A 112 -4.46 7.49 -4.54
C GLY A 112 -5.64 6.53 -4.51
N TRP A 113 -6.02 5.94 -5.66
CA TRP A 113 -7.26 5.19 -5.80
C TRP A 113 -7.07 3.69 -6.03
N VAL A 114 -6.06 3.31 -6.81
CA VAL A 114 -5.89 1.94 -7.31
C VAL A 114 -4.65 1.24 -6.74
N CYS A 115 -3.61 2.00 -6.40
CA CYS A 115 -2.35 1.43 -5.93
C CYS A 115 -2.54 0.59 -4.65
N PRO A 116 -2.17 -0.70 -4.65
CA PRO A 116 -2.31 -1.59 -3.50
C PRO A 116 -1.70 -1.02 -2.22
N GLN A 117 -0.49 -0.46 -2.32
CA GLN A 117 0.21 0.12 -1.17
C GLN A 117 -0.63 1.18 -0.47
N THR A 118 -1.25 2.09 -1.23
CA THR A 118 -2.09 3.16 -0.68
C THR A 118 -3.42 2.61 -0.15
N VAL A 119 -4.04 1.69 -0.89
CA VAL A 119 -5.33 1.09 -0.52
C VAL A 119 -5.20 0.32 0.79
N PHE A 120 -4.22 -0.56 0.93
CA PHE A 120 -3.99 -1.29 2.18
C PHE A 120 -3.66 -0.34 3.34
N MET A 121 -2.78 0.64 3.11
CA MET A 121 -2.36 1.58 4.13
C MET A 121 -3.52 2.44 4.65
N GLU A 122 -4.31 3.03 3.75
CA GLU A 122 -5.37 3.99 4.11
C GLU A 122 -6.63 3.31 4.67
N PHE A 123 -6.99 2.12 4.15
CA PHE A 123 -8.28 1.51 4.45
C PHE A 123 -8.21 0.30 5.38
N ILE A 124 -7.02 -0.24 5.65
CA ILE A 124 -6.83 -1.30 6.66
C ILE A 124 -5.98 -0.79 7.82
N PHE A 125 -4.72 -0.41 7.57
CA PHE A 125 -3.77 -0.15 8.66
C PHE A 125 -4.03 1.16 9.41
N ARG A 126 -4.37 2.26 8.73
CA ARG A 126 -4.70 3.53 9.39
C ARG A 126 -5.98 3.51 10.21
N PRO A 127 -7.10 2.93 9.77
CA PRO A 127 -8.28 2.79 10.61
C PRO A 127 -8.02 2.07 11.93
N ILE A 128 -7.19 1.01 11.92
CA ILE A 128 -6.78 0.31 13.14
C ILE A 128 -5.99 1.24 14.07
N GLU A 129 -5.09 2.06 13.52
CA GLU A 129 -4.34 3.04 14.27
C GLU A 129 -5.26 4.09 14.92
N TRP A 130 -6.24 4.61 14.18
CA TRP A 130 -7.23 5.54 14.74
C TRP A 130 -8.12 4.89 15.80
N LEU A 131 -8.45 3.62 15.63
CA LEU A 131 -9.29 2.88 16.59
C LEU A 131 -8.57 2.66 17.92
N ILE A 132 -7.28 2.30 17.88
CA ILE A 132 -6.51 1.91 19.07
C ILE A 132 -5.82 3.12 19.71
N GLU A 133 -5.14 3.94 18.93
CA GLU A 133 -4.35 5.08 19.43
C GLU A 133 -5.14 6.40 19.42
N GLY A 134 -6.28 6.45 18.72
CA GLY A 134 -7.17 7.60 18.67
C GLY A 134 -6.74 8.67 17.66
N SER A 135 -7.14 9.91 17.93
CA SER A 135 -6.87 11.06 17.08
C SER A 135 -5.36 11.35 16.93
N PRO A 136 -4.92 12.08 15.88
CA PRO A 136 -3.51 12.46 15.69
C PRO A 136 -2.89 13.15 16.90
N ASN A 137 -3.67 13.96 17.61
CA ASN A 137 -3.20 14.62 18.82
C ASN A 137 -3.00 13.63 19.98
N SER A 138 -3.88 12.63 20.11
CA SER A 138 -3.73 11.54 21.08
C SER A 138 -2.51 10.67 20.76
N GLN A 139 -2.27 10.38 19.50
CA GLN A 139 -1.08 9.63 19.05
C GLN A 139 0.22 10.38 19.37
N LYS A 140 0.25 11.71 19.16
CA LYS A 140 1.40 12.56 19.53
C LYS A 140 1.65 12.56 21.03
N LYS A 141 0.59 12.71 21.84
CA LYS A 141 0.68 12.61 23.31
C LYS A 141 1.18 11.25 23.75
N LEU A 142 0.59 10.16 23.21
CA LEU A 142 1.01 8.80 23.52
C LEU A 142 2.48 8.53 23.16
N LYS A 143 3.00 9.16 22.10
CA LYS A 143 4.43 9.06 21.74
C LYS A 143 5.31 9.80 22.75
N ALA A 144 4.89 10.99 23.19
CA ALA A 144 5.64 11.84 24.12
C ALA A 144 5.60 11.33 25.56
N GLU A 145 4.55 10.59 25.95
CA GLU A 145 4.44 9.96 27.27
C GLU A 145 5.52 8.92 27.51
N GLY A 146 5.94 8.76 28.76
CA GLY A 146 6.83 7.68 29.20
C GLY A 146 6.21 6.29 29.02
N TRP A 147 6.90 5.26 29.44
CA TRP A 147 6.43 3.86 29.38
C TRP A 147 5.34 3.62 30.44
N THR A 148 4.09 3.83 30.06
CA THR A 148 2.91 3.58 30.89
C THR A 148 2.25 2.28 30.46
N ALA A 149 1.62 1.53 31.37
CA ALA A 149 0.91 0.28 31.06
C ALA A 149 -0.11 0.47 29.90
N ASN A 150 -0.86 1.58 29.90
CA ASN A 150 -1.80 1.91 28.82
C ASN A 150 -1.09 2.06 27.45
N LYS A 151 0.08 2.70 27.41
CA LYS A 151 0.88 2.82 26.19
C LYS A 151 1.34 1.45 25.68
N ILE A 152 1.83 0.60 26.56
CA ILE A 152 2.28 -0.76 26.22
C ILE A 152 1.12 -1.56 25.63
N ILE A 153 -0.03 -1.59 26.30
CA ILE A 153 -1.22 -2.33 25.83
C ILE A 153 -1.67 -1.86 24.45
N ARG A 154 -1.80 -0.55 24.24
CA ARG A 154 -2.23 0.01 22.94
C ARG A 154 -1.23 -0.30 21.83
N LYS A 155 0.07 -0.17 22.11
CA LYS A 155 1.13 -0.48 21.12
C LYS A 155 1.16 -1.97 20.78
N THR A 156 1.12 -2.83 21.78
CA THR A 156 1.09 -4.29 21.58
C THR A 156 -0.13 -4.70 20.78
N LEU A 157 -1.32 -4.23 21.14
CA LEU A 157 -2.56 -4.54 20.43
C LEU A 157 -2.50 -4.09 18.95
N LYS A 158 -1.98 -2.89 18.70
CA LYS A 158 -1.80 -2.40 17.32
C LYS A 158 -0.87 -3.30 16.52
N HIS A 159 0.31 -3.62 17.06
CA HIS A 159 1.30 -4.43 16.36
C HIS A 159 0.84 -5.88 16.18
N THR A 160 0.12 -6.45 17.14
CA THR A 160 -0.50 -7.78 17.00
C THR A 160 -1.53 -7.81 15.87
N LEU A 161 -2.43 -6.83 15.80
CA LEU A 161 -3.40 -6.73 14.71
C LEU A 161 -2.72 -6.52 13.35
N TYR A 162 -1.70 -5.70 13.30
CA TYR A 162 -0.91 -5.49 12.06
C TYR A 162 -0.26 -6.79 11.60
N LEU A 163 0.32 -7.57 12.51
CA LEU A 163 0.93 -8.85 12.20
C LEU A 163 -0.09 -9.87 11.71
N LEU A 164 -1.25 -9.99 12.37
CA LEU A 164 -2.32 -10.89 11.96
C LEU A 164 -2.85 -10.57 10.57
N ILE A 165 -3.07 -9.30 10.27
CA ILE A 165 -3.53 -8.87 8.95
C ILE A 165 -2.45 -9.11 7.89
N SER A 166 -1.19 -8.80 8.20
CA SER A 166 -0.08 -9.07 7.29
C SER A 166 0.06 -10.56 6.99
N PHE A 167 -0.17 -11.41 7.99
CA PHE A 167 -0.19 -12.85 7.84
C PHE A 167 -1.36 -13.34 6.94
N ALA A 168 -2.56 -12.80 7.12
CA ALA A 168 -3.71 -13.11 6.25
C ALA A 168 -3.45 -12.70 4.79
N ILE A 169 -2.87 -11.52 4.57
CA ILE A 169 -2.50 -11.03 3.24
C ILE A 169 -1.41 -11.93 2.63
N ALA A 170 -0.40 -12.33 3.40
CA ALA A 170 0.65 -13.23 2.95
C ALA A 170 0.11 -14.59 2.50
N HIS A 171 -0.84 -15.17 3.23
CA HIS A 171 -1.52 -16.41 2.83
C HIS A 171 -2.33 -16.25 1.55
N THR A 172 -3.01 -15.12 1.39
CA THR A 172 -3.74 -14.82 0.15
C THR A 172 -2.78 -14.72 -1.04
N PHE A 173 -1.64 -14.05 -0.88
CA PHE A 173 -0.59 -14.02 -1.92
C PHE A 173 -0.05 -15.42 -2.23
N LEU A 174 0.18 -16.23 -1.21
CA LEU A 174 0.62 -17.61 -1.40
C LEU A 174 -0.42 -18.42 -2.19
N ALA A 175 -1.72 -18.20 -1.92
CA ALA A 175 -2.80 -18.83 -2.67
C ALA A 175 -2.84 -18.39 -4.15
N TYR A 176 -2.45 -17.17 -4.47
CA TYR A 176 -2.28 -16.73 -5.86
C TYR A 176 -1.10 -17.39 -6.56
N ILE A 177 -0.01 -17.69 -5.82
CA ILE A 177 1.20 -18.29 -6.40
C ILE A 177 1.06 -19.80 -6.55
N LEU A 178 0.62 -20.50 -5.52
CA LEU A 178 0.58 -21.96 -5.49
C LEU A 178 -0.80 -22.56 -5.82
N GLY A 179 -1.85 -21.72 -5.79
CA GLY A 179 -3.23 -22.18 -5.80
C GLY A 179 -3.73 -22.56 -4.41
N ILE A 180 -5.03 -22.39 -4.19
CA ILE A 180 -5.67 -22.61 -2.89
C ILE A 180 -5.58 -24.08 -2.44
N ASP A 181 -5.63 -25.03 -3.36
CA ASP A 181 -5.59 -26.46 -3.05
C ASP A 181 -4.24 -26.86 -2.44
N HIS A 182 -3.14 -26.34 -2.98
CA HIS A 182 -1.80 -26.56 -2.44
C HIS A 182 -1.66 -25.91 -1.05
N VAL A 183 -2.18 -24.72 -0.86
CA VAL A 183 -2.15 -24.04 0.46
C VAL A 183 -2.93 -24.84 1.50
N VAL A 184 -4.11 -25.33 1.17
CA VAL A 184 -4.91 -26.16 2.07
C VAL A 184 -4.22 -27.50 2.38
N LYS A 185 -3.56 -28.11 1.40
CA LYS A 185 -2.79 -29.34 1.58
C LYS A 185 -1.63 -29.12 2.55
N ILE A 186 -0.86 -28.05 2.38
CA ILE A 186 0.26 -27.68 3.25
C ILE A 186 -0.19 -27.43 4.69
N ILE A 187 -1.36 -26.80 4.90
CA ILE A 187 -1.90 -26.58 6.25
C ILE A 187 -2.27 -27.90 6.95
N ARG A 188 -2.64 -28.94 6.19
CA ARG A 188 -3.03 -30.25 6.73
C ARG A 188 -1.85 -31.20 6.94
N GLU A 189 -0.75 -31.00 6.22
CA GLU A 189 0.46 -31.81 6.33
C GLU A 189 1.35 -31.32 7.49
N PRO A 190 2.21 -32.16 8.05
CA PRO A 190 3.12 -31.76 9.12
C PRO A 190 4.07 -30.66 8.62
N LEU A 191 4.20 -29.59 9.41
CA LEU A 191 5.02 -28.41 9.07
C LEU A 191 6.49 -28.73 8.79
N ALA A 192 6.98 -29.87 9.29
CA ALA A 192 8.38 -30.28 9.11
C ALA A 192 8.74 -30.55 7.64
N ASP A 193 7.77 -30.98 6.82
CA ASP A 193 8.01 -31.35 5.42
C ASP A 193 8.08 -30.13 4.48
N HIS A 194 7.60 -28.97 4.96
CA HIS A 194 7.49 -27.73 4.17
C HIS A 194 8.28 -26.54 4.75
N LEU A 195 9.42 -26.80 5.38
CA LEU A 195 10.23 -25.77 6.05
C LEU A 195 10.63 -24.60 5.15
N VAL A 196 10.98 -24.86 3.90
CA VAL A 196 11.38 -23.82 2.93
C VAL A 196 10.21 -22.87 2.64
N LEU A 197 9.04 -23.44 2.40
CA LEU A 197 7.84 -22.64 2.13
C LEU A 197 7.38 -21.85 3.35
N LEU A 198 7.42 -22.49 4.53
CA LEU A 198 7.10 -21.83 5.79
C LEU A 198 8.05 -20.67 6.09
N SER A 199 9.35 -20.88 5.90
CA SER A 199 10.34 -19.80 6.07
C SER A 199 10.09 -18.63 5.11
N GLY A 200 9.78 -18.91 3.84
CA GLY A 200 9.42 -17.90 2.85
C GLY A 200 8.16 -17.13 3.25
N LEU A 201 7.13 -17.82 3.74
CA LEU A 201 5.90 -17.19 4.22
C LEU A 201 6.14 -16.29 5.44
N ILE A 202 6.95 -16.72 6.39
CA ILE A 202 7.31 -15.91 7.57
C ILE A 202 8.09 -14.67 7.14
N ILE A 203 9.11 -14.82 6.29
CA ILE A 203 9.91 -13.70 5.78
C ILE A 203 9.02 -12.70 5.04
N PHE A 204 8.13 -13.18 4.16
CA PHE A 204 7.19 -12.32 3.43
C PHE A 204 6.23 -11.59 4.38
N THR A 205 5.68 -12.29 5.38
CA THR A 205 4.80 -11.70 6.41
C THR A 205 5.52 -10.60 7.19
N LEU A 206 6.77 -10.85 7.63
CA LEU A 206 7.56 -9.87 8.37
C LEU A 206 7.94 -8.66 7.51
N LEU A 207 8.29 -8.90 6.23
CA LEU A 207 8.55 -7.82 5.26
C LEU A 207 7.30 -6.95 5.08
N PHE A 208 6.16 -7.57 4.84
CA PHE A 208 4.89 -6.88 4.65
C PHE A 208 4.50 -6.09 5.91
N TYR A 209 4.58 -6.73 7.07
CA TYR A 209 4.38 -6.06 8.35
C TYR A 209 5.34 -4.87 8.53
N GLY A 210 6.63 -5.02 8.24
CA GLY A 210 7.62 -3.97 8.34
C GLY A 210 7.32 -2.77 7.44
N VAL A 211 6.87 -3.02 6.23
CA VAL A 211 6.46 -1.99 5.28
C VAL A 211 5.31 -1.16 5.84
N PHE A 212 4.24 -1.78 6.33
CA PHE A 212 3.05 -1.05 6.81
C PHE A 212 3.18 -0.52 8.23
N ALA A 213 3.95 -1.16 9.10
CA ALA A 213 4.17 -0.68 10.47
C ALA A 213 5.22 0.43 10.55
N PHE A 214 6.30 0.31 9.79
CA PHE A 214 7.47 1.19 9.93
C PHE A 214 7.73 2.06 8.70
N VAL A 215 7.77 1.52 7.49
CA VAL A 215 8.18 2.27 6.29
C VAL A 215 7.06 3.20 5.80
N ARG A 216 5.85 2.68 5.66
CA ARG A 216 4.63 3.46 5.35
C ARG A 216 4.77 4.32 4.08
N GLU A 217 4.58 5.64 4.21
CA GLU A 217 4.63 6.61 3.11
C GLU A 217 6.01 6.74 2.44
N ILE A 218 7.07 6.33 3.12
CA ILE A 218 8.43 6.36 2.56
C ILE A 218 8.54 5.44 1.35
N VAL A 219 7.78 4.34 1.32
CA VAL A 219 7.72 3.46 0.13
C VAL A 219 7.38 4.27 -1.11
N CYS A 220 6.35 5.11 -1.05
CA CYS A 220 5.86 5.88 -2.19
C CYS A 220 6.81 7.03 -2.60
N THR A 221 7.50 7.64 -1.62
CA THR A 221 8.35 8.81 -1.86
C THR A 221 9.78 8.45 -2.22
N THR A 222 10.30 7.34 -1.71
CA THR A 222 11.73 7.02 -1.81
C THR A 222 12.00 5.71 -2.56
N ILE A 223 11.23 4.65 -2.29
CA ILE A 223 11.49 3.31 -2.80
C ILE A 223 10.80 3.09 -4.16
N CYS A 224 9.56 3.58 -4.31
CA CYS A 224 8.76 3.34 -5.50
C CYS A 224 9.33 4.07 -6.73
N PRO A 225 9.79 3.36 -7.78
CA PRO A 225 10.32 3.99 -8.98
C PRO A 225 9.23 4.78 -9.72
N TYR A 226 8.00 4.32 -9.70
CA TYR A 226 6.85 5.01 -10.28
C TYR A 226 6.58 6.36 -9.60
N GLY A 227 6.69 6.44 -8.27
CA GLY A 227 6.52 7.70 -7.53
C GLY A 227 7.58 8.76 -7.91
N ARG A 228 8.80 8.33 -8.23
CA ARG A 228 9.86 9.22 -8.73
C ARG A 228 9.63 9.63 -10.18
N LEU A 229 9.30 8.67 -11.05
CA LEU A 229 9.01 8.92 -12.45
C LEU A 229 7.85 9.91 -12.62
N GLN A 230 6.83 9.78 -11.77
CA GLN A 230 5.65 10.64 -11.76
C GLN A 230 5.98 12.12 -11.53
N SER A 231 6.97 12.43 -10.68
CA SER A 231 7.37 13.82 -10.42
C SER A 231 7.99 14.51 -11.64
N VAL A 232 8.55 13.73 -12.56
CA VAL A 232 9.15 14.22 -13.82
C VAL A 232 8.08 14.33 -14.92
N MET A 233 7.06 13.48 -14.89
CA MET A 233 6.01 13.43 -15.92
C MET A 233 4.89 14.45 -15.71
N THR A 234 4.72 14.98 -14.50
CA THR A 234 3.65 15.96 -14.21
C THR A 234 4.03 17.35 -14.73
N ASP A 235 3.16 17.93 -15.55
CA ASP A 235 3.27 19.29 -16.11
C ASP A 235 2.19 20.21 -15.53
N LYS A 236 2.22 21.49 -15.91
CA LYS A 236 1.26 22.53 -15.51
C LYS A 236 -0.19 22.18 -15.88
N ASN A 237 -0.39 21.38 -16.92
CA ASN A 237 -1.69 20.94 -17.41
C ASN A 237 -2.21 19.65 -16.73
N THR A 238 -1.37 18.98 -15.95
CA THR A 238 -1.76 17.76 -15.21
C THR A 238 -2.75 18.12 -14.10
N MET A 239 -3.83 17.36 -13.97
CA MET A 239 -4.79 17.51 -12.87
C MET A 239 -4.11 17.19 -11.54
N GLN A 240 -3.85 18.20 -10.73
CA GLN A 240 -3.29 18.03 -9.40
C GLN A 240 -3.99 18.92 -8.39
N ILE A 241 -4.17 18.41 -7.17
CA ILE A 241 -4.64 19.21 -6.05
C ILE A 241 -3.43 19.92 -5.47
N SER A 242 -3.33 21.22 -5.69
CA SER A 242 -2.27 22.06 -5.16
C SER A 242 -2.84 23.20 -4.31
N TYR A 243 -2.04 23.68 -3.37
CA TYR A 243 -2.41 24.86 -2.61
C TYR A 243 -2.15 26.11 -3.46
N ASP A 244 -3.19 26.94 -3.62
CA ASP A 244 -3.07 28.24 -4.31
C ASP A 244 -2.50 29.29 -3.36
N TYR A 245 -1.22 29.60 -3.55
CA TYR A 245 -0.52 30.61 -2.75
C TYR A 245 -0.97 32.06 -3.07
N HIS A 246 -1.61 32.27 -4.22
CA HIS A 246 -2.08 33.59 -4.64
C HIS A 246 -3.40 33.98 -4.00
N ARG A 247 -4.14 32.99 -3.48
CA ARG A 247 -5.43 33.22 -2.84
C ARG A 247 -5.36 34.01 -1.54
N GLY A 248 -4.17 34.17 -0.95
CA GLY A 248 -3.95 35.08 0.17
C GLY A 248 -4.69 34.69 1.46
N GLU A 249 -5.00 33.44 1.69
CA GLU A 249 -5.66 32.97 2.91
C GLU A 249 -4.73 33.18 4.12
N PRO A 250 -5.20 33.90 5.18
CA PRO A 250 -4.38 34.06 6.37
C PRO A 250 -4.22 32.72 7.08
N ARG A 251 -2.99 32.23 7.15
CA ARG A 251 -2.66 31.04 7.94
C ARG A 251 -2.64 31.42 9.42
N GLY A 252 -3.78 31.27 10.11
CA GLY A 252 -3.88 31.44 11.55
C GLY A 252 -3.84 30.09 12.28
N ARG A 253 -3.49 30.12 13.58
CA ARG A 253 -3.74 28.96 14.44
C ARG A 253 -5.24 28.73 14.51
N PHE A 254 -5.66 27.50 14.25
CA PHE A 254 -7.04 27.07 14.48
C PHE A 254 -7.35 27.27 15.97
N ARG A 255 -8.30 28.15 16.28
CA ARG A 255 -8.84 28.32 17.62
C ARG A 255 -9.95 27.34 17.89
#